data_3bd5fbd10326cfdc05404c06c00a8659
#
_entry.id   3bd5fbd10326cfdc05404c06c00a8659
#
_cell.length_a   1.000
_cell.length_b   1.000
_cell.length_c   1.000
_cell.angle_alpha   90.00
_cell.angle_beta   90.00
_cell.angle_gamma   90.00
#
_symmetry.space_group_name_H-M   'P 1'
#
loop_
_entity.id
_entity.type
_entity.pdbx_description
1 polymer ?
#
loop_
_entity_poly.entity_id
_entity_poly.type
_entity_poly.pdbx_seq_one_letter_code
_entity_poly.pdbx_strand_id
1 'polypeptide(L)'
;MFALFRRLRPAIVHSRNLAALEAQLPAWAAGVPVRIHGEHGRDVEDLDGSNITYQRVRRFYRPFVNYYLALSQDLREYLTTQIKVPEDIVLQVYNGVDTDRFHPAGLDYFLPGCPFSRNDHWIVGTVGRMQTVKDQPMLVRAFIRALEIDPDLRPRLRLVLIGDGPLRAECEQLLVAAGVRDLAWLPGERHDVPAIMGGLDCFVLPSLAEGISNTILEAMASGLPVIATDVGGNADLVSAGITGQLVTAGDSEALARQIIQLANNPDRAWRMGQLGRQRVEEKFSMNAMVAAYLGTYDKLLGRSAMAA
;
A
#
# COMPACT_ATOMS: atom_id res chain seq x y z
N MET A 1 16.63 -9.28 26.21
CA MET A 1 15.17 -9.15 26.26
C MET A 1 14.54 -9.77 27.51
N PHE A 2 14.83 -11.01 27.91
CA PHE A 2 14.24 -11.65 29.13
C PHE A 2 14.35 -10.79 30.39
N ALA A 3 15.57 -10.35 30.77
CA ALA A 3 15.77 -9.51 31.96
C ALA A 3 15.00 -8.18 31.89
N LEU A 4 14.86 -7.59 30.70
CA LEU A 4 14.06 -6.38 30.48
C LEU A 4 12.59 -6.65 30.75
N PHE A 5 12.00 -7.70 30.19
CA PHE A 5 10.60 -8.05 30.41
C PHE A 5 10.30 -8.41 31.86
N ARG A 6 11.21 -9.12 32.53
CA ARG A 6 11.11 -9.41 33.98
C ARG A 6 11.11 -8.14 34.84
N ARG A 7 11.90 -7.12 34.45
CA ARG A 7 11.97 -5.84 35.16
C ARG A 7 10.74 -4.97 34.91
N LEU A 8 10.36 -4.82 33.63
CA LEU A 8 9.25 -3.93 33.22
C LEU A 8 7.86 -4.51 33.48
N ARG A 9 7.74 -5.85 33.49
CA ARG A 9 6.47 -6.59 33.64
C ARG A 9 5.36 -6.04 32.72
N PRO A 10 5.59 -5.92 31.40
CA PRO A 10 4.57 -5.36 30.52
C PRO A 10 3.34 -6.28 30.49
N ALA A 11 2.15 -5.68 30.40
CA ALA A 11 0.91 -6.42 30.23
C ALA A 11 0.80 -7.01 28.81
N ILE A 12 1.36 -6.33 27.81
CA ILE A 12 1.37 -6.76 26.41
C ILE A 12 2.80 -6.64 25.86
N VAL A 13 3.24 -7.63 25.09
CA VAL A 13 4.35 -7.52 24.15
C VAL A 13 3.81 -7.71 22.74
N HIS A 14 3.98 -6.71 21.89
CA HIS A 14 3.60 -6.75 20.47
C HIS A 14 4.85 -6.62 19.61
N SER A 15 5.22 -7.71 18.93
CA SER A 15 6.31 -7.73 17.95
C SER A 15 5.75 -7.65 16.52
N ARG A 16 6.56 -7.16 15.57
CA ARG A 16 6.13 -6.97 14.19
C ARG A 16 7.17 -7.53 13.23
N ASN A 17 6.70 -8.21 12.19
CA ASN A 17 7.49 -8.83 11.14
C ASN A 17 8.50 -9.88 11.66
N LEU A 18 9.05 -10.69 10.75
CA LEU A 18 9.91 -11.82 11.05
C LEU A 18 11.10 -11.45 11.96
N ALA A 19 11.74 -10.29 11.70
CA ALA A 19 12.92 -9.85 12.45
C ALA A 19 12.67 -9.64 13.96
N ALA A 20 11.44 -9.31 14.37
CA ALA A 20 11.11 -9.11 15.78
C ALA A 20 10.41 -10.32 16.44
N LEU A 21 10.16 -11.38 15.68
CA LEU A 21 9.46 -12.58 16.17
C LEU A 21 10.23 -13.28 17.31
N GLU A 22 11.54 -13.21 17.30
CA GLU A 22 12.40 -13.76 18.36
C GLU A 22 12.12 -13.20 19.77
N ALA A 23 11.50 -12.01 19.87
CA ALA A 23 11.10 -11.41 21.14
C ALA A 23 10.01 -12.20 21.88
N GLN A 24 9.25 -13.04 21.18
CA GLN A 24 8.14 -13.79 21.75
C GLN A 24 8.57 -14.85 22.76
N LEU A 25 9.66 -15.57 22.49
CA LEU A 25 10.20 -16.58 23.40
C LEU A 25 10.64 -15.98 24.77
N PRO A 26 11.51 -14.96 24.81
CA PRO A 26 11.86 -14.32 26.10
C PRO A 26 10.68 -13.61 26.78
N ALA A 27 9.67 -13.13 26.03
CA ALA A 27 8.44 -12.58 26.61
C ALA A 27 7.62 -13.70 27.30
N TRP A 28 7.47 -14.84 26.66
CA TRP A 28 6.84 -16.03 27.26
C TRP A 28 7.59 -16.49 28.52
N ALA A 29 8.89 -16.64 28.45
CA ALA A 29 9.72 -17.07 29.58
C ALA A 29 9.68 -16.06 30.75
N ALA A 30 9.51 -14.78 30.49
CA ALA A 30 9.34 -13.73 31.48
C ALA A 30 7.94 -13.67 32.11
N GLY A 31 6.98 -14.47 31.63
CA GLY A 31 5.60 -14.51 32.10
C GLY A 31 4.72 -13.34 31.63
N VAL A 32 5.05 -12.74 30.47
CA VAL A 32 4.18 -11.70 29.87
C VAL A 32 2.84 -12.31 29.50
N PRO A 33 1.70 -11.79 30.01
CA PRO A 33 0.40 -12.47 29.86
C PRO A 33 -0.14 -12.42 28.43
N VAL A 34 0.03 -11.31 27.71
CA VAL A 34 -0.46 -11.13 26.34
C VAL A 34 0.71 -10.91 25.41
N ARG A 35 0.85 -11.81 24.43
CA ARG A 35 1.92 -11.78 23.44
C ARG A 35 1.33 -11.80 22.06
N ILE A 36 1.49 -10.69 21.33
CA ILE A 36 0.94 -10.45 19.99
C ILE A 36 2.08 -10.43 18.99
N HIS A 37 1.88 -11.03 17.82
CA HIS A 37 2.78 -10.90 16.68
C HIS A 37 2.02 -10.40 15.46
N GLY A 38 2.46 -9.26 14.88
CA GLY A 38 1.89 -8.65 13.70
C GLY A 38 2.70 -8.99 12.44
N GLU A 39 2.02 -9.48 11.40
CA GLU A 39 2.58 -9.57 10.04
C GLU A 39 2.13 -8.34 9.25
N HIS A 40 3.11 -7.50 8.88
CA HIS A 40 2.89 -6.21 8.22
C HIS A 40 3.22 -6.21 6.72
N GLY A 41 3.69 -7.35 6.18
CA GLY A 41 4.06 -7.54 4.79
C GLY A 41 4.92 -8.77 4.63
N ARG A 42 5.26 -9.06 3.39
CA ARG A 42 6.17 -10.13 3.04
C ARG A 42 7.62 -9.64 3.11
N ASP A 43 8.54 -10.55 3.39
CA ASP A 43 9.97 -10.26 3.31
C ASP A 43 10.38 -10.06 1.84
N VAL A 44 11.34 -9.16 1.57
CA VAL A 44 11.78 -8.84 0.20
C VAL A 44 12.32 -10.08 -0.53
N GLU A 45 12.88 -11.03 0.22
CA GLU A 45 13.42 -12.29 -0.30
C GLU A 45 12.37 -13.43 -0.34
N ASP A 46 11.10 -13.12 -0.02
CA ASP A 46 10.01 -14.11 0.07
C ASP A 46 8.65 -13.46 -0.27
N LEU A 47 8.57 -12.88 -1.47
CA LEU A 47 7.40 -12.08 -1.90
C LEU A 47 6.10 -12.90 -1.98
N ASP A 48 6.19 -14.19 -2.25
CA ASP A 48 5.06 -15.11 -2.34
C ASP A 48 4.81 -15.93 -1.04
N GLY A 49 5.69 -15.78 -0.04
CA GLY A 49 5.61 -16.51 1.22
C GLY A 49 5.96 -18.00 1.11
N SER A 50 6.62 -18.42 0.02
CA SER A 50 6.96 -19.84 -0.23
C SER A 50 8.26 -20.29 0.45
N ASN A 51 9.04 -19.39 1.02
CA ASN A 51 10.31 -19.71 1.67
C ASN A 51 10.10 -20.60 2.90
N ILE A 52 10.43 -21.89 2.73
CA ILE A 52 10.26 -22.92 3.75
C ILE A 52 11.03 -22.59 5.04
N THR A 53 12.19 -21.94 4.94
CA THR A 53 12.99 -21.55 6.12
C THR A 53 12.24 -20.52 6.95
N TYR A 54 11.70 -19.48 6.31
CA TYR A 54 10.90 -18.44 6.99
C TYR A 54 9.61 -18.98 7.56
N GLN A 55 8.94 -19.92 6.87
CA GLN A 55 7.79 -20.61 7.39
C GLN A 55 8.13 -21.48 8.62
N ARG A 56 9.27 -22.21 8.60
CA ARG A 56 9.73 -23.02 9.74
C ARG A 56 10.04 -22.15 10.96
N VAL A 57 10.68 -21.00 10.76
CA VAL A 57 10.94 -20.05 11.85
C VAL A 57 9.62 -19.57 12.46
N ARG A 58 8.65 -19.12 11.64
CA ARG A 58 7.33 -18.70 12.13
C ARG A 58 6.60 -19.80 12.88
N ARG A 59 6.61 -21.04 12.36
CA ARG A 59 6.00 -22.19 13.03
C ARG A 59 6.68 -22.56 14.34
N PHE A 60 8.01 -22.42 14.43
CA PHE A 60 8.76 -22.64 15.67
C PHE A 60 8.33 -21.68 16.78
N TYR A 61 8.15 -20.39 16.46
CA TYR A 61 7.74 -19.40 17.44
C TYR A 61 6.25 -19.40 17.75
N ARG A 62 5.42 -20.07 16.95
CA ARG A 62 3.96 -20.11 17.12
C ARG A 62 3.50 -20.42 18.54
N PRO A 63 4.05 -21.40 19.28
CA PRO A 63 3.59 -21.73 20.65
C PRO A 63 3.81 -20.61 21.67
N PHE A 64 4.67 -19.65 21.37
CA PHE A 64 5.00 -18.52 22.27
C PHE A 64 4.15 -17.28 22.00
N VAL A 65 3.32 -17.27 20.96
CA VAL A 65 2.42 -16.19 20.56
C VAL A 65 1.00 -16.52 20.99
N ASN A 66 0.31 -15.59 21.65
CA ASN A 66 -1.11 -15.79 22.00
C ASN A 66 -2.04 -15.38 20.85
N TYR A 67 -1.71 -14.26 20.17
CA TYR A 67 -2.53 -13.71 19.09
C TYR A 67 -1.66 -13.22 17.95
N TYR A 68 -2.15 -13.42 16.75
CA TYR A 68 -1.57 -12.86 15.53
C TYR A 68 -2.40 -11.70 15.04
N LEU A 69 -1.75 -10.73 14.41
CA LEU A 69 -2.41 -9.58 13.80
C LEU A 69 -1.98 -9.49 12.35
N ALA A 70 -2.94 -9.62 11.44
CA ALA A 70 -2.75 -9.49 10.01
C ALA A 70 -3.23 -8.13 9.52
N LEU A 71 -2.44 -7.47 8.63
CA LEU A 71 -2.83 -6.18 8.05
C LEU A 71 -3.70 -6.34 6.80
N SER A 72 -3.81 -7.54 6.23
CA SER A 72 -4.60 -7.84 5.05
C SER A 72 -5.19 -9.23 5.11
N GLN A 73 -6.19 -9.50 4.27
CA GLN A 73 -6.78 -10.82 4.14
C GLN A 73 -5.75 -11.83 3.59
N ASP A 74 -4.90 -11.41 2.64
CA ASP A 74 -3.79 -12.24 2.14
C ASP A 74 -2.84 -12.69 3.26
N LEU A 75 -2.44 -11.78 4.16
CA LEU A 75 -1.60 -12.13 5.30
C LEU A 75 -2.33 -13.01 6.32
N ARG A 76 -3.64 -12.82 6.52
CA ARG A 76 -4.46 -13.72 7.34
C ARG A 76 -4.49 -15.13 6.77
N GLU A 77 -4.72 -15.25 5.47
CA GLU A 77 -4.72 -16.53 4.77
C GLU A 77 -3.34 -17.21 4.84
N TYR A 78 -2.25 -16.47 4.63
CA TYR A 78 -0.89 -16.97 4.81
C TYR A 78 -0.67 -17.53 6.22
N LEU A 79 -1.04 -16.80 7.26
CA LEU A 79 -0.89 -17.25 8.65
C LEU A 79 -1.67 -18.53 8.92
N THR A 80 -2.90 -18.64 8.45
CA THR A 80 -3.76 -19.81 8.70
C THR A 80 -3.40 -21.00 7.84
N THR A 81 -3.12 -20.80 6.55
CA THR A 81 -2.86 -21.87 5.59
C THR A 81 -1.40 -22.33 5.56
N GLN A 82 -0.44 -21.40 5.58
CA GLN A 82 0.98 -21.72 5.48
C GLN A 82 1.61 -21.90 6.86
N ILE A 83 1.39 -20.98 7.79
CA ILE A 83 1.99 -21.05 9.13
C ILE A 83 1.20 -21.97 10.06
N LYS A 84 -0.06 -22.30 9.69
CA LYS A 84 -0.96 -23.15 10.48
C LYS A 84 -1.32 -22.56 11.83
N VAL A 85 -1.49 -21.25 11.88
CA VAL A 85 -2.04 -20.55 13.05
C VAL A 85 -3.53 -20.83 13.11
N PRO A 86 -4.10 -21.20 14.28
CA PRO A 86 -5.55 -21.33 14.45
C PRO A 86 -6.26 -20.01 14.11
N GLU A 87 -7.39 -20.10 13.41
CA GLU A 87 -8.09 -18.94 12.87
C GLU A 87 -8.66 -18.02 13.95
N ASP A 88 -9.06 -18.59 15.08
CA ASP A 88 -9.64 -17.91 16.25
C ASP A 88 -8.67 -16.97 16.98
N ILE A 89 -7.36 -17.16 16.77
CA ILE A 89 -6.31 -16.27 17.33
C ILE A 89 -5.69 -15.34 16.29
N VAL A 90 -6.18 -15.33 15.03
CA VAL A 90 -5.76 -14.37 14.00
C VAL A 90 -6.74 -13.21 13.94
N LEU A 91 -6.28 -12.04 14.37
CA LEU A 91 -7.01 -10.78 14.35
C LEU A 91 -6.63 -10.00 13.10
N GLN A 92 -7.52 -9.14 12.61
CA GLN A 92 -7.24 -8.29 11.46
C GLN A 92 -7.41 -6.82 11.84
N VAL A 93 -6.37 -6.02 11.58
CA VAL A 93 -6.39 -4.56 11.75
C VAL A 93 -5.66 -3.94 10.58
N TYR A 94 -6.35 -3.15 9.78
CA TYR A 94 -5.79 -2.44 8.63
C TYR A 94 -4.94 -1.25 9.07
N ASN A 95 -4.00 -0.83 8.21
CA ASN A 95 -3.33 0.45 8.36
C ASN A 95 -4.32 1.61 8.20
N GLY A 96 -3.99 2.73 8.84
CA GLY A 96 -4.73 3.97 8.71
C GLY A 96 -3.92 5.06 8.01
N VAL A 97 -4.63 6.00 7.40
CA VAL A 97 -4.06 7.22 6.81
C VAL A 97 -4.62 8.46 7.48
N ASP A 98 -3.78 9.49 7.58
CA ASP A 98 -4.16 10.81 8.06
C ASP A 98 -4.96 11.55 6.96
N THR A 99 -6.27 11.57 7.12
CA THR A 99 -7.21 12.17 6.15
C THR A 99 -7.26 13.70 6.19
N ASP A 100 -6.69 14.32 7.22
CA ASP A 100 -6.52 15.76 7.28
C ASP A 100 -5.26 16.20 6.50
N ARG A 101 -4.21 15.39 6.57
CA ARG A 101 -2.97 15.59 5.82
C ARG A 101 -3.14 15.25 4.33
N PHE A 102 -3.82 14.16 4.02
CA PHE A 102 -4.13 13.72 2.65
C PHE A 102 -5.58 14.01 2.35
N HIS A 103 -5.83 15.02 1.52
CA HIS A 103 -7.17 15.48 1.14
C HIS A 103 -7.19 15.93 -0.33
N PRO A 104 -8.36 15.96 -0.98
CA PRO A 104 -8.48 16.43 -2.35
C PRO A 104 -7.96 17.86 -2.49
N ALA A 105 -7.15 18.09 -3.51
CA ALA A 105 -6.74 19.44 -3.90
C ALA A 105 -7.79 20.08 -4.83
N GLY A 106 -7.82 21.42 -4.86
CA GLY A 106 -8.65 22.16 -5.81
C GLY A 106 -8.24 21.89 -7.27
N LEU A 107 -9.15 22.15 -8.19
CA LEU A 107 -8.90 21.95 -9.64
C LEU A 107 -7.72 22.79 -10.15
N ASP A 108 -7.55 24.00 -9.61
CA ASP A 108 -6.49 24.93 -9.99
C ASP A 108 -5.16 24.63 -9.25
N TYR A 109 -5.07 23.49 -8.57
CA TYR A 109 -3.85 23.15 -7.83
C TYR A 109 -2.69 22.88 -8.78
N PHE A 110 -1.58 23.57 -8.56
CA PHE A 110 -0.34 23.37 -9.29
C PHE A 110 0.70 22.68 -8.41
N LEU A 111 1.23 21.55 -8.89
CA LEU A 111 2.28 20.81 -8.18
C LEU A 111 3.62 21.54 -8.33
N PRO A 112 4.22 22.06 -7.26
CA PRO A 112 5.47 22.84 -7.33
C PRO A 112 6.61 22.06 -8.01
N GLY A 113 7.22 22.69 -9.02
CA GLY A 113 8.31 22.13 -9.80
C GLY A 113 7.91 21.10 -10.85
N CYS A 114 6.65 20.74 -10.97
CA CYS A 114 6.14 19.90 -12.05
C CYS A 114 6.00 20.74 -13.33
N PRO A 115 6.50 20.26 -14.49
CA PRO A 115 6.33 20.97 -15.75
C PRO A 115 4.92 20.85 -16.34
N PHE A 116 4.03 20.08 -15.72
CA PHE A 116 2.69 19.77 -16.20
C PHE A 116 1.63 20.41 -15.32
N SER A 117 0.56 20.91 -15.96
CA SER A 117 -0.62 21.49 -15.30
C SER A 117 -1.83 20.59 -15.52
N ARG A 118 -2.63 20.38 -14.50
CA ARG A 118 -3.91 19.65 -14.59
C ARG A 118 -4.96 20.36 -15.46
N ASN A 119 -4.78 21.65 -15.71
CA ASN A 119 -5.65 22.39 -16.62
C ASN A 119 -5.44 21.99 -18.09
N ASP A 120 -4.23 21.58 -18.45
CA ASP A 120 -3.86 21.23 -19.83
C ASP A 120 -3.66 19.72 -20.02
N HIS A 121 -3.41 18.99 -18.92
CA HIS A 121 -2.97 17.61 -18.98
C HIS A 121 -3.77 16.73 -18.01
N TRP A 122 -3.83 15.46 -18.33
CA TRP A 122 -4.26 14.40 -17.44
C TRP A 122 -3.03 13.65 -16.92
N ILE A 123 -2.80 13.71 -15.62
CA ILE A 123 -1.54 13.31 -15.00
C ILE A 123 -1.73 11.98 -14.24
N VAL A 124 -1.13 10.92 -14.79
CA VAL A 124 -1.01 9.63 -14.11
C VAL A 124 0.32 9.55 -13.39
N GLY A 125 0.35 9.04 -12.15
CA GLY A 125 1.61 8.97 -11.42
C GLY A 125 1.68 7.92 -10.34
N THR A 126 2.89 7.73 -9.83
CA THR A 126 3.19 6.85 -8.69
C THR A 126 4.19 7.50 -7.75
N VAL A 127 4.15 7.10 -6.48
CA VAL A 127 5.08 7.53 -5.43
C VAL A 127 5.64 6.29 -4.74
N GLY A 128 6.98 6.17 -4.72
CA GLY A 128 7.63 5.07 -4.02
C GLY A 128 9.06 4.83 -4.46
N ARG A 129 9.79 4.05 -3.66
CA ARG A 129 11.17 3.64 -4.01
C ARG A 129 11.18 2.85 -5.31
N MET A 130 12.09 3.17 -6.22
CA MET A 130 12.21 2.49 -7.51
C MET A 130 13.00 1.18 -7.36
N GLN A 131 12.33 0.16 -6.82
CA GLN A 131 12.87 -1.17 -6.55
C GLN A 131 12.06 -2.24 -7.26
N THR A 132 12.65 -3.41 -7.51
CA THR A 132 12.04 -4.53 -8.22
C THR A 132 10.61 -4.83 -7.75
N VAL A 133 10.37 -4.85 -6.45
CA VAL A 133 9.05 -5.13 -5.88
C VAL A 133 7.99 -4.09 -6.27
N LYS A 134 8.38 -2.85 -6.62
CA LYS A 134 7.48 -1.74 -6.99
C LYS A 134 7.24 -1.61 -8.49
N ASP A 135 8.05 -2.24 -9.30
CA ASP A 135 7.94 -2.39 -10.77
C ASP A 135 7.47 -1.13 -11.52
N GLN A 136 8.08 0.02 -11.24
CA GLN A 136 7.80 1.25 -12.01
C GLN A 136 8.02 1.08 -13.53
N PRO A 137 8.96 0.24 -14.02
CA PRO A 137 9.07 -0.06 -15.45
C PRO A 137 7.78 -0.60 -16.08
N MET A 138 6.96 -1.38 -15.34
CA MET A 138 5.64 -1.80 -15.81
C MET A 138 4.72 -0.60 -16.09
N LEU A 139 4.69 0.39 -15.20
CA LEU A 139 3.91 1.63 -15.40
C LEU A 139 4.42 2.42 -16.61
N VAL A 140 5.74 2.52 -16.77
CA VAL A 140 6.34 3.19 -17.95
C VAL A 140 5.94 2.48 -19.25
N ARG A 141 6.02 1.14 -19.30
CA ARG A 141 5.57 0.36 -20.47
C ARG A 141 4.08 0.57 -20.74
N ALA A 142 3.26 0.58 -19.69
CA ALA A 142 1.83 0.83 -19.81
C ALA A 142 1.51 2.25 -20.31
N PHE A 143 2.25 3.26 -19.86
CA PHE A 143 2.14 4.64 -20.35
C PHE A 143 2.47 4.75 -21.84
N ILE A 144 3.60 4.16 -22.27
CA ILE A 144 4.01 4.09 -23.68
C ILE A 144 2.91 3.39 -24.49
N ARG A 145 2.46 2.24 -24.01
CA ARG A 145 1.44 1.44 -24.66
C ARG A 145 0.10 2.16 -24.78
N ALA A 146 -0.27 2.95 -23.77
CA ALA A 146 -1.48 3.76 -23.83
C ALA A 146 -1.42 4.79 -24.96
N LEU A 147 -0.28 5.44 -25.17
CA LEU A 147 -0.06 6.39 -26.27
C LEU A 147 -0.03 5.73 -27.65
N GLU A 148 0.37 4.44 -27.74
CA GLU A 148 0.31 3.67 -28.97
C GLU A 148 -1.11 3.23 -29.33
N ILE A 149 -1.89 2.79 -28.34
CA ILE A 149 -3.28 2.33 -28.52
C ILE A 149 -4.19 3.51 -28.84
N ASP A 150 -4.02 4.62 -28.13
CA ASP A 150 -4.83 5.84 -28.29
C ASP A 150 -3.90 7.05 -28.50
N PRO A 151 -3.48 7.33 -29.72
CA PRO A 151 -2.60 8.47 -30.02
C PRO A 151 -3.21 9.84 -29.69
N ASP A 152 -4.53 9.96 -29.58
CA ASP A 152 -5.22 11.20 -29.22
C ASP A 152 -4.97 11.60 -27.76
N LEU A 153 -4.42 10.69 -26.95
CA LEU A 153 -3.94 11.00 -25.60
C LEU A 153 -2.60 11.76 -25.58
N ARG A 154 -1.80 11.70 -26.63
CA ARG A 154 -0.44 12.28 -26.63
C ARG A 154 -0.38 13.76 -26.26
N PRO A 155 -1.30 14.63 -26.72
CA PRO A 155 -1.28 16.04 -26.30
C PRO A 155 -1.52 16.27 -24.80
N ARG A 156 -2.26 15.38 -24.12
CA ARG A 156 -2.75 15.62 -22.75
C ARG A 156 -2.26 14.64 -21.69
N LEU A 157 -1.94 13.39 -22.02
CA LEU A 157 -1.50 12.39 -21.04
C LEU A 157 -0.06 12.66 -20.59
N ARG A 158 0.19 12.70 -19.27
CA ARG A 158 1.50 12.90 -18.67
C ARG A 158 1.77 11.88 -17.58
N LEU A 159 3.04 11.53 -17.42
CA LEU A 159 3.51 10.57 -16.42
C LEU A 159 4.34 11.26 -15.35
N VAL A 160 4.05 10.96 -14.07
CA VAL A 160 4.82 11.45 -12.92
C VAL A 160 5.33 10.27 -12.10
N LEU A 161 6.65 10.12 -12.00
CA LEU A 161 7.31 9.08 -11.21
C LEU A 161 8.09 9.74 -10.07
N ILE A 162 7.60 9.60 -8.86
CA ILE A 162 8.22 10.17 -7.66
C ILE A 162 8.93 9.08 -6.89
N GLY A 163 10.21 9.31 -6.61
CA GLY A 163 11.09 8.40 -5.89
C GLY A 163 12.40 8.18 -6.61
N ASP A 164 13.25 7.39 -5.99
CA ASP A 164 14.57 7.02 -6.53
C ASP A 164 14.85 5.55 -6.26
N GLY A 165 15.86 5.00 -6.93
CA GLY A 165 16.30 3.63 -6.75
C GLY A 165 16.87 2.98 -8.01
N PRO A 166 17.23 1.69 -7.92
CA PRO A 166 17.91 0.98 -9.01
C PRO A 166 17.17 0.98 -10.35
N LEU A 167 15.84 1.02 -10.34
CA LEU A 167 15.02 0.95 -11.56
C LEU A 167 14.84 2.32 -12.26
N ARG A 168 15.34 3.42 -11.68
CA ARG A 168 15.20 4.75 -12.28
C ARG A 168 15.80 4.84 -13.68
N ALA A 169 17.03 4.34 -13.84
CA ALA A 169 17.73 4.36 -15.13
C ALA A 169 16.98 3.55 -16.21
N GLU A 170 16.39 2.41 -15.86
CA GLU A 170 15.56 1.62 -16.76
C GLU A 170 14.32 2.39 -17.20
N CYS A 171 13.61 3.05 -16.25
CA CYS A 171 12.46 3.88 -16.57
C CYS A 171 12.81 5.00 -17.56
N GLU A 172 13.92 5.71 -17.33
CA GLU A 172 14.39 6.77 -18.23
C GLU A 172 14.76 6.25 -19.62
N GLN A 173 15.46 5.10 -19.71
CA GLN A 173 15.82 4.46 -20.97
C GLN A 173 14.59 4.05 -21.78
N LEU A 174 13.57 3.46 -21.15
CA LEU A 174 12.32 3.10 -21.81
C LEU A 174 11.61 4.32 -22.41
N LEU A 175 11.51 5.42 -21.65
CA LEU A 175 10.88 6.66 -22.11
C LEU A 175 11.65 7.29 -23.29
N VAL A 176 12.98 7.29 -23.24
CA VAL A 176 13.84 7.82 -24.30
C VAL A 176 13.71 6.96 -25.56
N ALA A 177 13.77 5.63 -25.44
CA ALA A 177 13.66 4.70 -26.56
C ALA A 177 12.31 4.82 -27.29
N ALA A 178 11.23 5.13 -26.56
CA ALA A 178 9.90 5.35 -27.13
C ALA A 178 9.66 6.78 -27.64
N GLY A 179 10.61 7.71 -27.48
CA GLY A 179 10.46 9.12 -27.91
C GLY A 179 9.36 9.88 -27.13
N VAL A 180 9.20 9.55 -25.84
CA VAL A 180 8.18 10.16 -24.95
C VAL A 180 8.76 10.68 -23.63
N ARG A 181 10.08 10.89 -23.57
CA ARG A 181 10.76 11.34 -22.32
C ARG A 181 10.27 12.72 -21.86
N ASP A 182 9.90 13.58 -22.78
CA ASP A 182 9.34 14.92 -22.56
C ASP A 182 7.92 14.91 -21.98
N LEU A 183 7.22 13.80 -22.07
CA LEU A 183 5.88 13.59 -21.49
C LEU A 183 5.92 13.03 -20.07
N ALA A 184 7.12 12.83 -19.51
CA ALA A 184 7.30 12.25 -18.18
C ALA A 184 8.18 13.13 -17.28
N TRP A 185 7.79 13.26 -16.01
CA TRP A 185 8.53 13.98 -14.99
C TRP A 185 9.03 13.02 -13.91
N LEU A 186 10.37 12.94 -13.75
CA LEU A 186 11.08 12.11 -12.79
C LEU A 186 11.98 12.97 -11.91
N PRO A 187 11.43 13.70 -10.91
CA PRO A 187 12.23 14.64 -10.10
C PRO A 187 13.16 13.97 -9.09
N GLY A 188 13.02 12.65 -8.89
CA GLY A 188 13.69 11.93 -7.80
C GLY A 188 12.84 11.82 -6.54
N GLU A 189 13.49 11.65 -5.39
CA GLU A 189 12.83 11.57 -4.10
C GLU A 189 12.29 12.93 -3.66
N ARG A 190 11.06 12.90 -3.11
CA ARG A 190 10.37 14.09 -2.58
C ARG A 190 9.71 13.75 -1.24
N HIS A 191 9.57 14.75 -0.37
CA HIS A 191 8.99 14.59 0.97
C HIS A 191 7.58 15.20 1.11
N ASP A 192 7.15 15.98 0.12
CA ASP A 192 5.86 16.65 0.06
C ASP A 192 4.77 15.76 -0.61
N VAL A 193 4.69 14.50 -0.21
CA VAL A 193 3.78 13.49 -0.80
C VAL A 193 2.32 13.96 -0.86
N PRO A 194 1.75 14.65 0.15
CA PRO A 194 0.40 15.20 0.02
C PRO A 194 0.23 16.18 -1.14
N ALA A 195 1.21 17.04 -1.35
CA ALA A 195 1.22 17.99 -2.47
C ALA A 195 1.28 17.26 -3.82
N ILE A 196 2.10 16.20 -3.90
CA ILE A 196 2.22 15.36 -5.09
C ILE A 196 0.88 14.68 -5.40
N MET A 197 0.25 14.05 -4.42
CA MET A 197 -1.05 13.41 -4.60
C MET A 197 -2.10 14.42 -5.11
N GLY A 198 -2.12 15.65 -4.57
CA GLY A 198 -2.99 16.72 -5.05
C GLY A 198 -2.78 17.12 -6.51
N GLY A 199 -1.60 16.89 -7.06
CA GLY A 199 -1.22 17.23 -8.44
C GLY A 199 -1.48 16.11 -9.47
N LEU A 200 -1.98 14.95 -9.05
CA LEU A 200 -2.31 13.82 -9.94
C LEU A 200 -3.81 13.80 -10.29
N ASP A 201 -4.15 13.14 -11.38
CA ASP A 201 -5.52 12.77 -11.76
C ASP A 201 -5.80 11.28 -11.55
N CYS A 202 -4.75 10.45 -11.51
CA CYS A 202 -4.83 9.02 -11.22
C CYS A 202 -3.54 8.54 -10.57
N PHE A 203 -3.68 7.76 -9.51
CA PHE A 203 -2.55 7.09 -8.87
C PHE A 203 -2.44 5.64 -9.36
N VAL A 204 -1.21 5.19 -9.66
CA VAL A 204 -0.94 3.81 -10.07
C VAL A 204 0.05 3.15 -9.13
N LEU A 205 -0.26 1.94 -8.69
CA LEU A 205 0.67 1.08 -7.94
C LEU A 205 0.91 -0.23 -8.70
N PRO A 206 2.01 -0.35 -9.46
CA PRO A 206 2.29 -1.50 -10.32
C PRO A 206 3.06 -2.63 -9.61
N SER A 207 3.03 -2.69 -8.28
CA SER A 207 3.86 -3.57 -7.45
C SER A 207 3.69 -5.05 -7.78
N LEU A 208 4.78 -5.82 -7.63
CA LEU A 208 4.76 -7.29 -7.73
C LEU A 208 4.28 -7.95 -6.43
N ALA A 209 4.45 -7.28 -5.28
CA ALA A 209 3.96 -7.75 -3.98
C ALA A 209 3.73 -6.58 -3.02
N GLU A 210 2.72 -6.71 -2.17
CA GLU A 210 2.40 -5.77 -1.08
C GLU A 210 1.90 -6.52 0.15
N GLY A 211 2.13 -5.98 1.33
CA GLY A 211 1.40 -6.40 2.53
C GLY A 211 0.05 -5.69 2.60
N ILE A 212 0.11 -4.38 2.80
CA ILE A 212 -0.96 -3.40 2.63
C ILE A 212 -0.33 -2.08 2.21
N SER A 213 -0.83 -1.45 1.17
CA SER A 213 -0.17 -0.27 0.60
C SER A 213 -0.65 1.03 1.26
N ASN A 214 0.25 1.70 1.99
CA ASN A 214 -0.03 3.04 2.52
C ASN A 214 -0.22 4.07 1.40
N THR A 215 0.52 3.95 0.29
CA THR A 215 0.38 4.91 -0.83
C THR A 215 -0.95 4.79 -1.55
N ILE A 216 -1.59 3.62 -1.58
CA ILE A 216 -3.00 3.49 -2.02
C ILE A 216 -3.92 4.25 -1.07
N LEU A 217 -3.75 4.10 0.25
CA LEU A 217 -4.56 4.82 1.24
C LEU A 217 -4.38 6.34 1.12
N GLU A 218 -3.14 6.80 0.92
CA GLU A 218 -2.80 8.21 0.71
C GLU A 218 -3.44 8.77 -0.57
N ALA A 219 -3.40 8.02 -1.67
CA ALA A 219 -4.03 8.39 -2.93
C ALA A 219 -5.57 8.44 -2.81
N MET A 220 -6.18 7.40 -2.22
CA MET A 220 -7.64 7.37 -1.98
C MET A 220 -8.07 8.50 -1.04
N ALA A 221 -7.30 8.79 0.04
CA ALA A 221 -7.55 9.91 0.93
C ALA A 221 -7.47 11.26 0.21
N SER A 222 -6.62 11.37 -0.80
CA SER A 222 -6.52 12.55 -1.67
C SER A 222 -7.60 12.61 -2.76
N GLY A 223 -8.55 11.68 -2.76
CA GLY A 223 -9.65 11.65 -3.73
C GLY A 223 -9.25 11.18 -5.12
N LEU A 224 -8.13 10.47 -5.26
CA LEU A 224 -7.67 9.95 -6.55
C LEU A 224 -8.30 8.58 -6.87
N PRO A 225 -8.69 8.33 -8.12
CA PRO A 225 -8.90 6.98 -8.59
C PRO A 225 -7.56 6.22 -8.56
N VAL A 226 -7.61 4.96 -8.16
CA VAL A 226 -6.42 4.11 -8.05
C VAL A 226 -6.47 2.99 -9.09
N ILE A 227 -5.37 2.77 -9.80
CA ILE A 227 -5.14 1.53 -10.54
C ILE A 227 -4.01 0.80 -9.82
N ALA A 228 -4.25 -0.41 -9.35
CA ALA A 228 -3.24 -1.21 -8.66
C ALA A 228 -3.16 -2.62 -9.22
N THR A 229 -2.04 -3.27 -9.02
CA THR A 229 -1.93 -4.72 -9.25
C THR A 229 -2.70 -5.48 -8.17
N ASP A 230 -3.32 -6.59 -8.56
CA ASP A 230 -4.06 -7.49 -7.67
C ASP A 230 -3.09 -8.40 -6.90
N VAL A 231 -2.36 -7.80 -5.96
CA VAL A 231 -1.36 -8.50 -5.13
C VAL A 231 -1.51 -8.12 -3.65
N GLY A 232 -1.28 -9.09 -2.78
CA GLY A 232 -1.33 -8.90 -1.33
C GLY A 232 -2.63 -8.25 -0.87
N GLY A 233 -2.54 -7.20 -0.05
CA GLY A 233 -3.69 -6.48 0.50
C GLY A 233 -4.29 -5.39 -0.41
N ASN A 234 -3.87 -5.26 -1.67
CA ASN A 234 -4.40 -4.21 -2.56
C ASN A 234 -5.91 -4.41 -2.82
N ALA A 235 -6.38 -5.65 -2.95
CA ALA A 235 -7.81 -5.98 -3.12
C ALA A 235 -8.65 -5.67 -1.87
N ASP A 236 -8.05 -5.61 -0.69
CA ASP A 236 -8.74 -5.20 0.53
C ASP A 236 -9.03 -3.69 0.52
N LEU A 237 -8.15 -2.90 -0.10
CA LEU A 237 -8.23 -1.45 -0.18
C LEU A 237 -9.09 -1.00 -1.35
N VAL A 238 -8.81 -1.51 -2.55
CA VAL A 238 -9.42 -1.08 -3.81
C VAL A 238 -10.61 -1.97 -4.14
N SER A 239 -11.80 -1.38 -4.19
CA SER A 239 -13.00 -2.05 -4.72
C SER A 239 -13.02 -1.89 -6.24
N ALA A 240 -12.69 -2.96 -6.97
CA ALA A 240 -12.57 -2.95 -8.43
C ALA A 240 -13.84 -2.44 -9.11
N GLY A 241 -13.70 -1.49 -10.05
CA GLY A 241 -14.79 -0.85 -10.76
C GLY A 241 -15.53 0.26 -9.98
N ILE A 242 -15.29 0.39 -8.64
CA ILE A 242 -15.98 1.33 -7.74
C ILE A 242 -15.02 2.42 -7.25
N THR A 243 -13.96 2.06 -6.53
CA THR A 243 -12.97 3.00 -5.97
C THR A 243 -11.66 3.03 -6.73
N GLY A 244 -11.49 2.12 -7.68
CA GLY A 244 -10.30 1.95 -8.48
C GLY A 244 -10.41 0.75 -9.41
N GLN A 245 -9.28 0.34 -9.97
CA GLN A 245 -9.15 -0.84 -10.83
C GLN A 245 -8.02 -1.74 -10.31
N LEU A 246 -8.21 -3.05 -10.47
CA LEU A 246 -7.18 -4.05 -10.21
C LEU A 246 -6.76 -4.70 -11.52
N VAL A 247 -5.47 -4.88 -11.71
CA VAL A 247 -4.87 -5.54 -12.88
C VAL A 247 -3.89 -6.62 -12.43
N THR A 248 -3.65 -7.60 -13.28
CA THR A 248 -2.64 -8.63 -13.00
C THR A 248 -1.24 -8.01 -12.96
N ALA A 249 -0.41 -8.41 -11.99
CA ALA A 249 0.98 -7.98 -11.91
C ALA A 249 1.75 -8.36 -13.18
N GLY A 250 2.56 -7.44 -13.70
CA GLY A 250 3.32 -7.63 -14.95
C GLY A 250 2.51 -7.40 -16.25
N ASP A 251 1.17 -7.24 -16.17
CA ASP A 251 0.33 -6.99 -17.35
C ASP A 251 0.24 -5.49 -17.66
N SER A 252 1.27 -4.98 -18.37
CA SER A 252 1.31 -3.60 -18.83
C SER A 252 0.24 -3.25 -19.87
N GLU A 253 -0.27 -4.22 -20.63
CA GLU A 253 -1.35 -4.02 -21.60
C GLU A 253 -2.69 -3.76 -20.88
N ALA A 254 -3.03 -4.57 -19.86
CA ALA A 254 -4.22 -4.35 -19.04
C ALA A 254 -4.15 -3.00 -18.31
N LEU A 255 -2.98 -2.66 -17.76
CA LEU A 255 -2.75 -1.38 -17.11
C LEU A 255 -2.93 -0.20 -18.08
N ALA A 256 -2.38 -0.29 -19.30
CA ALA A 256 -2.55 0.72 -20.35
C ALA A 256 -4.03 0.96 -20.67
N ARG A 257 -4.82 -0.10 -20.83
CA ARG A 257 -6.26 0.00 -21.10
C ARG A 257 -7.03 0.69 -19.98
N GLN A 258 -6.66 0.45 -18.70
CA GLN A 258 -7.28 1.15 -17.57
C GLN A 258 -6.89 2.64 -17.55
N ILE A 259 -5.64 2.99 -17.86
CA ILE A 259 -5.19 4.38 -18.00
C ILE A 259 -6.00 5.09 -19.08
N ILE A 260 -6.13 4.50 -20.29
CA ILE A 260 -6.92 5.04 -21.39
C ILE A 260 -8.38 5.25 -20.96
N GLN A 261 -8.98 4.24 -20.31
CA GLN A 261 -10.38 4.29 -19.90
C GLN A 261 -10.65 5.46 -18.93
N LEU A 262 -9.76 5.69 -17.95
CA LEU A 262 -9.93 6.77 -16.98
C LEU A 262 -9.59 8.13 -17.61
N ALA A 263 -8.53 8.22 -18.42
CA ALA A 263 -8.16 9.45 -19.11
C ALA A 263 -9.22 9.94 -20.09
N ASN A 264 -9.97 9.02 -20.73
CA ASN A 264 -11.07 9.34 -21.63
C ASN A 264 -12.41 9.56 -20.92
N ASN A 265 -12.49 9.31 -19.60
CA ASN A 265 -13.69 9.47 -18.80
C ASN A 265 -13.40 10.18 -17.47
N PRO A 266 -13.04 11.47 -17.49
CA PRO A 266 -12.63 12.20 -16.29
C PRO A 266 -13.73 12.25 -15.20
N ASP A 267 -15.00 12.35 -15.58
CA ASP A 267 -16.12 12.31 -14.63
C ASP A 267 -16.21 10.95 -13.90
N ARG A 268 -15.92 9.86 -14.59
CA ARG A 268 -15.86 8.53 -13.98
C ARG A 268 -14.65 8.43 -13.04
N ALA A 269 -13.51 8.90 -13.48
CA ALA A 269 -12.29 8.94 -12.68
C ALA A 269 -12.52 9.74 -11.39
N TRP A 270 -13.09 10.92 -11.48
CA TRP A 270 -13.42 11.75 -10.34
C TRP A 270 -14.39 11.05 -9.36
N ARG A 271 -15.51 10.49 -9.85
CA ARG A 271 -16.46 9.76 -9.00
C ARG A 271 -15.81 8.57 -8.29
N MET A 272 -14.95 7.84 -8.98
CA MET A 272 -14.21 6.72 -8.43
C MET A 272 -13.28 7.18 -7.30
N GLY A 273 -12.58 8.30 -7.47
CA GLY A 273 -11.76 8.92 -6.44
C GLY A 273 -12.57 9.37 -5.21
N GLN A 274 -13.74 9.98 -5.40
CA GLN A 274 -14.61 10.39 -4.29
C GLN A 274 -15.12 9.18 -3.48
N LEU A 275 -15.52 8.10 -4.14
CA LEU A 275 -15.90 6.86 -3.47
C LEU A 275 -14.70 6.20 -2.75
N GLY A 276 -13.49 6.34 -3.31
CA GLY A 276 -12.25 5.93 -2.67
C GLY A 276 -12.02 6.70 -1.37
N ARG A 277 -12.16 8.02 -1.38
CA ARG A 277 -12.03 8.86 -0.19
C ARG A 277 -13.05 8.48 0.88
N GLN A 278 -14.34 8.38 0.51
CA GLN A 278 -15.37 7.96 1.46
C GLN A 278 -15.02 6.63 2.13
N ARG A 279 -14.57 5.64 1.37
CA ARG A 279 -14.15 4.34 1.91
C ARG A 279 -13.00 4.47 2.90
N VAL A 280 -12.02 5.35 2.63
CA VAL A 280 -10.90 5.59 3.54
C VAL A 280 -11.37 6.26 4.84
N GLU A 281 -12.19 7.28 4.76
CA GLU A 281 -12.75 7.97 5.94
C GLU A 281 -13.53 7.01 6.84
N GLU A 282 -14.33 6.11 6.26
CA GLU A 282 -15.13 5.13 6.99
C GLU A 282 -14.30 4.00 7.62
N LYS A 283 -13.28 3.49 6.90
CA LYS A 283 -12.64 2.21 7.27
C LYS A 283 -11.15 2.28 7.54
N PHE A 284 -10.45 3.23 6.93
CA PHE A 284 -8.99 3.27 6.91
C PHE A 284 -8.42 4.62 7.38
N SER A 285 -9.21 5.42 8.11
CA SER A 285 -8.66 6.60 8.76
C SER A 285 -7.71 6.23 9.90
N MET A 286 -6.80 7.14 10.25
CA MET A 286 -5.91 6.97 11.41
C MET A 286 -6.72 6.69 12.68
N ASN A 287 -7.84 7.39 12.86
CA ASN A 287 -8.72 7.21 14.01
C ASN A 287 -9.35 5.81 14.05
N ALA A 288 -9.81 5.29 12.90
CA ALA A 288 -10.36 3.94 12.78
C ALA A 288 -9.30 2.87 13.13
N MET A 289 -8.07 3.03 12.63
CA MET A 289 -6.96 2.14 12.94
C MET A 289 -6.64 2.16 14.44
N VAL A 290 -6.49 3.34 15.05
CA VAL A 290 -6.18 3.49 16.49
C VAL A 290 -7.28 2.87 17.33
N ALA A 291 -8.56 3.13 17.02
CA ALA A 291 -9.70 2.53 17.73
C ALA A 291 -9.69 0.99 17.62
N ALA A 292 -9.38 0.43 16.47
CA ALA A 292 -9.28 -1.02 16.26
C ALA A 292 -8.13 -1.63 17.08
N TYR A 293 -6.96 -0.99 17.14
CA TYR A 293 -5.84 -1.43 18.00
C TYR A 293 -6.20 -1.37 19.47
N LEU A 294 -6.75 -0.24 19.95
CA LEU A 294 -7.14 -0.07 21.35
C LEU A 294 -8.21 -1.08 21.75
N GLY A 295 -9.28 -1.23 20.95
CA GLY A 295 -10.32 -2.23 21.21
C GLY A 295 -9.78 -3.66 21.23
N THR A 296 -8.81 -3.97 20.36
CA THR A 296 -8.10 -5.26 20.38
C THR A 296 -7.32 -5.45 21.69
N TYR A 297 -6.53 -4.48 22.13
CA TYR A 297 -5.75 -4.57 23.36
C TYR A 297 -6.64 -4.66 24.60
N ASP A 298 -7.71 -3.87 24.68
CA ASP A 298 -8.66 -3.91 25.81
C ASP A 298 -9.36 -5.28 25.91
N LYS A 299 -9.82 -5.81 24.78
CA LYS A 299 -10.40 -7.16 24.73
C LYS A 299 -9.43 -8.21 25.23
N LEU A 300 -8.15 -8.17 24.80
CA LEU A 300 -7.14 -9.15 25.18
C LEU A 300 -6.68 -9.00 26.64
N LEU A 301 -6.81 -7.82 27.24
CA LEU A 301 -6.56 -7.58 28.65
C LEU A 301 -7.76 -7.87 29.57
N GLY A 302 -8.90 -8.31 29.02
CA GLY A 302 -10.14 -8.51 29.76
C GLY A 302 -10.77 -7.22 30.27
N ARG A 303 -10.41 -6.06 29.68
CA ARG A 303 -11.01 -4.77 29.98
C ARG A 303 -12.23 -4.59 29.06
N SER A 304 -13.43 -4.52 29.62
CA SER A 304 -14.61 -4.06 28.86
C SER A 304 -14.34 -2.65 28.37
N ALA A 305 -14.65 -2.37 27.10
CA ALA A 305 -14.59 -1.02 26.57
C ALA A 305 -15.47 -0.13 27.49
N MET A 306 -14.86 0.72 28.28
CA MET A 306 -15.60 1.77 28.96
C MET A 306 -16.11 2.70 27.87
N ALA A 307 -17.45 2.79 27.75
CA ALA A 307 -18.11 3.70 26.84
C ALA A 307 -17.55 5.12 27.05
N ALA A 308 -16.99 5.68 25.99
CA ALA A 308 -16.61 7.08 25.90
C ALA A 308 -17.75 7.86 25.24
#